data_19f566329045ab5432e80a0eab088266
#
_entry.id   19f566329045ab5432e80a0eab088266
#
_cell.length_a   1.000
_cell.length_b   1.000
_cell.length_c   1.000
_cell.angle_alpha   90.00
_cell.angle_beta   90.00
_cell.angle_gamma   90.00
#
_symmetry.space_group_name_H-M   'P 1'
#
loop_
_entity.id
_entity.type
_entity.pdbx_description
1 polymer ?
#
loop_
_entity_poly.entity_id
_entity_poly.type
_entity_poly.pdbx_seq_one_letter_code
_entity_poly.pdbx_strand_id
1 'polypeptide(L)'
;MGKTTLARMMATGVDAEFVILSAVSDGIPRIREVVAEAERLRNQYSRRTVLFVDEIHRWAKNVQEQALPHVESGLFVLLGATTENVSFEVRPALVSRCRVFQLKELTVADIQSALTRALGDSKRGLGARNLSVGEGALTLLAKGGVGDVRKALGALELAASLTADGAEITPETAREAVGTSLSRHDKDGDQHYDLLSALQKSCRGSNVQGAVFWAAKLLQTGDVASLWRRLKVIAVEDVGMAMPEAISVVRDCEEAFHAMGMPEGRICVAHAVVLLATAKKSNRAYAALDAALAALQEHPNAEPPLHIRNAPTELMKELGHGKGYQTPWNFKDHYVPGQTYLPAPLERSVFYRPSKEGYEAEIHERMSHWWREDKASRGE
;
A
#
# COMPACT_ATOMS: atom_id res chain seq x y z
N MET A 1 -7.64 10.58 -12.03
CA MET A 1 -6.98 11.64 -11.24
C MET A 1 -6.12 12.64 -12.05
N GLY A 2 -5.86 12.51 -13.33
CA GLY A 2 -5.24 13.53 -14.20
C GLY A 2 -3.77 13.92 -13.92
N LYS A 3 -3.00 13.09 -13.17
CA LYS A 3 -1.58 13.36 -12.80
C LYS A 3 -0.72 13.72 -14.01
N THR A 4 -0.73 12.88 -15.04
CA THR A 4 0.03 13.09 -16.29
C THR A 4 -0.42 14.33 -17.07
N THR A 5 -1.73 14.60 -17.09
CA THR A 5 -2.30 15.78 -17.75
C THR A 5 -1.86 17.06 -17.05
N LEU A 6 -1.92 17.10 -15.73
CA LEU A 6 -1.47 18.23 -14.92
C LEU A 6 0.03 18.51 -15.14
N ALA A 7 0.86 17.46 -15.10
CA ALA A 7 2.30 17.57 -15.33
C ALA A 7 2.62 18.17 -16.71
N ARG A 8 1.92 17.72 -17.76
CA ARG A 8 2.08 18.26 -19.12
C ARG A 8 1.66 19.73 -19.22
N MET A 9 0.55 20.10 -18.59
CA MET A 9 0.10 21.50 -18.54
C MET A 9 1.12 22.40 -17.84
N MET A 10 1.71 21.94 -16.75
CA MET A 10 2.75 22.66 -16.02
C MET A 10 4.00 22.88 -16.90
N ALA A 11 4.45 21.86 -17.62
CA ALA A 11 5.61 21.95 -18.51
C ALA A 11 5.35 22.92 -19.67
N THR A 12 4.17 22.87 -20.29
CA THR A 12 3.78 23.80 -21.36
C THR A 12 3.73 25.24 -20.84
N GLY A 13 3.25 25.45 -19.60
CA GLY A 13 3.14 26.78 -19.00
C GLY A 13 4.48 27.47 -18.72
N VAL A 14 5.60 26.71 -18.67
CA VAL A 14 6.96 27.24 -18.42
C VAL A 14 7.88 27.09 -19.63
N ASP A 15 7.34 26.77 -20.81
CA ASP A 15 8.09 26.55 -22.06
C ASP A 15 9.27 25.59 -21.89
N ALA A 16 9.02 24.47 -21.21
CA ALA A 16 10.01 23.43 -20.99
C ALA A 16 9.79 22.24 -21.93
N GLU A 17 10.89 21.56 -22.27
CA GLU A 17 10.80 20.24 -22.91
C GLU A 17 10.18 19.24 -21.94
N PHE A 18 9.16 18.51 -22.39
CA PHE A 18 8.42 17.56 -21.57
C PHE A 18 8.73 16.13 -21.98
N VAL A 19 9.50 15.43 -21.17
CA VAL A 19 9.88 14.04 -21.38
C VAL A 19 9.08 13.14 -20.44
N ILE A 20 8.46 12.09 -20.99
CA ILE A 20 7.72 11.10 -20.22
C ILE A 20 8.54 9.80 -20.16
N LEU A 21 8.73 9.26 -18.96
CA LEU A 21 9.25 7.94 -18.74
C LEU A 21 8.20 7.06 -18.02
N SER A 22 8.18 5.79 -18.38
CA SER A 22 7.43 4.77 -17.66
C SER A 22 8.38 4.03 -16.72
N ALA A 23 8.10 4.05 -15.44
CA ALA A 23 8.92 3.30 -14.49
C ALA A 23 8.90 1.77 -14.69
N VAL A 24 7.97 1.27 -15.50
CA VAL A 24 7.84 -0.16 -15.82
C VAL A 24 8.78 -0.58 -16.95
N SER A 25 8.91 0.25 -18.00
CA SER A 25 9.67 -0.07 -19.22
C SER A 25 11.03 0.61 -19.33
N ASP A 26 11.17 1.78 -18.68
CA ASP A 26 12.33 2.65 -18.87
C ASP A 26 13.31 2.54 -17.70
N GLY A 27 14.53 2.09 -18.00
CA GLY A 27 15.60 1.91 -17.03
C GLY A 27 16.75 2.92 -17.18
N ILE A 28 17.91 2.59 -16.60
CA ILE A 28 19.13 3.44 -16.60
C ILE A 28 19.54 3.92 -18.00
N PRO A 29 19.53 3.09 -19.08
CA PRO A 29 19.90 3.55 -20.40
C PRO A 29 19.06 4.73 -20.86
N ARG A 30 17.75 4.68 -20.64
CA ARG A 30 16.84 5.74 -21.03
C ARG A 30 17.04 7.03 -20.23
N ILE A 31 17.37 6.95 -18.95
CA ILE A 31 17.75 8.12 -18.15
C ILE A 31 19.00 8.80 -18.73
N ARG A 32 20.01 8.03 -19.13
CA ARG A 32 21.23 8.59 -19.74
C ARG A 32 20.96 9.35 -21.05
N GLU A 33 20.06 8.84 -21.88
CA GLU A 33 19.63 9.56 -23.09
C GLU A 33 18.93 10.87 -22.73
N VAL A 34 18.04 10.85 -21.76
CA VAL A 34 17.34 12.07 -21.27
C VAL A 34 18.31 13.07 -20.70
N VAL A 35 19.32 12.62 -19.95
CA VAL A 35 20.38 13.49 -19.41
C VAL A 35 21.16 14.17 -20.54
N ALA A 36 21.63 13.42 -21.52
CA ALA A 36 22.38 13.96 -22.65
C ALA A 36 21.56 14.99 -23.44
N GLU A 37 20.27 14.71 -23.67
CA GLU A 37 19.37 15.62 -24.37
C GLU A 37 19.06 16.86 -23.52
N ALA A 38 18.86 16.74 -22.23
CA ALA A 38 18.63 17.85 -21.32
C ALA A 38 19.86 18.78 -21.24
N GLU A 39 21.07 18.22 -21.24
CA GLU A 39 22.32 18.99 -21.33
C GLU A 39 22.42 19.77 -22.65
N ARG A 40 22.11 19.11 -23.77
CA ARG A 40 22.09 19.73 -25.08
C ARG A 40 21.11 20.90 -25.13
N LEU A 41 19.86 20.67 -24.67
CA LEU A 41 18.81 21.69 -24.65
C LEU A 41 19.19 22.90 -23.77
N ARG A 42 19.75 22.63 -22.60
CA ARG A 42 20.19 23.66 -21.66
C ARG A 42 21.35 24.51 -22.26
N ASN A 43 22.36 23.84 -22.82
CA ASN A 43 23.59 24.48 -23.27
C ASN A 43 23.41 25.22 -24.60
N GLN A 44 22.64 24.66 -25.54
CA GLN A 44 22.48 25.22 -26.88
C GLN A 44 21.27 26.16 -27.03
N TYR A 45 20.20 25.87 -26.26
CA TYR A 45 18.92 26.59 -26.44
C TYR A 45 18.42 27.25 -25.17
N SER A 46 19.16 27.19 -24.05
CA SER A 46 18.74 27.73 -22.74
C SER A 46 17.34 27.19 -22.32
N ARG A 47 16.94 26.02 -22.84
CA ARG A 47 15.64 25.44 -22.63
C ARG A 47 15.68 24.45 -21.45
N ARG A 48 14.68 24.55 -20.56
CA ARG A 48 14.54 23.66 -19.40
C ARG A 48 13.91 22.33 -19.83
N THR A 49 14.21 21.28 -19.06
CA THR A 49 13.59 19.96 -19.23
C THR A 49 12.77 19.61 -18.00
N VAL A 50 11.55 19.12 -18.23
CA VAL A 50 10.69 18.54 -17.21
C VAL A 50 10.61 17.04 -17.48
N LEU A 51 11.10 16.24 -16.56
CA LEU A 51 11.04 14.79 -16.62
C LEU A 51 9.85 14.29 -15.79
N PHE A 52 8.84 13.76 -16.47
CA PHE A 52 7.70 13.12 -15.83
C PHE A 52 7.90 11.60 -15.77
N VAL A 53 7.80 11.04 -14.58
CA VAL A 53 7.91 9.59 -14.34
C VAL A 53 6.58 9.09 -13.79
N ASP A 54 5.87 8.31 -14.58
CA ASP A 54 4.63 7.66 -14.14
C ASP A 54 4.96 6.40 -13.33
N GLU A 55 4.21 6.20 -12.23
CA GLU A 55 4.38 5.10 -11.29
C GLU A 55 5.83 4.97 -10.77
N ILE A 56 6.43 6.10 -10.35
CA ILE A 56 7.85 6.20 -9.94
C ILE A 56 8.26 5.15 -8.88
N HIS A 57 7.32 4.65 -8.09
CA HIS A 57 7.57 3.59 -7.11
C HIS A 57 8.03 2.27 -7.75
N ARG A 58 7.75 2.04 -9.04
CA ARG A 58 8.21 0.87 -9.79
C ARG A 58 9.65 0.97 -10.28
N TRP A 59 10.26 2.14 -10.22
CA TRP A 59 11.68 2.25 -10.50
C TRP A 59 12.50 1.53 -9.44
N ALA A 60 13.40 0.64 -9.89
CA ALA A 60 14.36 0.02 -9.00
C ALA A 60 15.19 1.09 -8.26
N LYS A 61 15.63 0.80 -7.04
CA LYS A 61 16.34 1.77 -6.18
C LYS A 61 17.58 2.37 -6.83
N ASN A 62 18.32 1.57 -7.62
CA ASN A 62 19.50 2.02 -8.39
C ASN A 62 19.13 3.00 -9.52
N VAL A 63 17.93 2.88 -10.10
CA VAL A 63 17.42 3.78 -11.15
C VAL A 63 17.07 5.14 -10.53
N GLN A 64 16.45 5.14 -9.36
CA GLN A 64 16.15 6.35 -8.60
C GLN A 64 17.45 7.09 -8.19
N GLU A 65 18.50 6.34 -7.81
CA GLU A 65 19.82 6.90 -7.49
C GLU A 65 20.52 7.56 -8.67
N GLN A 66 20.38 6.98 -9.87
CA GLN A 66 20.95 7.59 -11.09
C GLN A 66 20.31 8.92 -11.46
N ALA A 67 19.04 9.12 -11.14
CA ALA A 67 18.36 10.40 -11.40
C ALA A 67 18.77 11.51 -10.41
N LEU A 68 19.18 11.14 -9.19
CA LEU A 68 19.40 12.05 -8.07
C LEU A 68 20.41 13.20 -8.38
N PRO A 69 21.63 12.96 -8.91
CA PRO A 69 22.59 14.02 -9.20
C PRO A 69 22.06 15.05 -10.19
N HIS A 70 21.23 14.62 -11.12
CA HIS A 70 20.66 15.49 -12.16
C HIS A 70 19.49 16.33 -11.66
N VAL A 71 18.74 15.81 -10.67
CA VAL A 71 17.74 16.60 -9.92
C VAL A 71 18.43 17.65 -9.05
N GLU A 72 19.51 17.27 -8.34
CA GLU A 72 20.30 18.16 -7.50
C GLU A 72 20.96 19.30 -8.28
N SER A 73 21.51 19.01 -9.45
CA SER A 73 22.13 20.02 -10.34
C SER A 73 21.09 20.89 -11.07
N GLY A 74 19.80 20.59 -10.92
CA GLY A 74 18.72 21.30 -11.63
C GLY A 74 18.79 21.12 -13.16
N LEU A 75 19.40 20.04 -13.65
CA LEU A 75 19.47 19.72 -15.07
C LEU A 75 18.06 19.50 -15.63
N PHE A 76 17.21 18.82 -14.88
CA PHE A 76 15.78 18.69 -15.17
C PHE A 76 14.94 18.80 -13.88
N VAL A 77 13.70 19.23 -14.05
CA VAL A 77 12.70 19.20 -12.97
C VAL A 77 12.01 17.85 -12.99
N LEU A 78 12.12 17.10 -11.90
CA LEU A 78 11.47 15.80 -11.78
C LEU A 78 10.03 15.95 -11.29
N LEU A 79 9.09 15.37 -12.03
CA LEU A 79 7.70 15.19 -11.64
C LEU A 79 7.40 13.69 -11.53
N GLY A 80 7.51 13.14 -10.34
CA GLY A 80 7.14 11.73 -10.06
C GLY A 80 5.65 11.62 -9.75
N ALA A 81 4.97 10.66 -10.38
CA ALA A 81 3.61 10.30 -10.04
C ALA A 81 3.56 8.89 -9.46
N THR A 82 2.77 8.69 -8.42
CA THR A 82 2.54 7.36 -7.81
C THR A 82 1.14 7.27 -7.22
N THR A 83 0.63 6.05 -7.10
CA THR A 83 -0.57 5.70 -6.33
C THR A 83 -0.22 5.17 -4.93
N GLU A 84 1.06 4.85 -4.70
CA GLU A 84 1.55 4.29 -3.45
C GLU A 84 2.06 5.36 -2.48
N ASN A 85 2.30 4.96 -1.23
CA ASN A 85 2.84 5.86 -0.23
C ASN A 85 4.31 6.20 -0.51
N VAL A 86 4.55 7.47 -0.82
CA VAL A 86 5.88 7.99 -1.20
C VAL A 86 6.96 7.69 -0.16
N SER A 87 6.60 7.69 1.13
CA SER A 87 7.56 7.47 2.23
C SER A 87 8.13 6.06 2.29
N PHE A 88 7.42 5.07 1.74
CA PHE A 88 7.87 3.67 1.76
C PHE A 88 8.53 3.24 0.45
N GLU A 89 8.06 3.78 -0.68
CA GLU A 89 8.39 3.26 -1.99
C GLU A 89 9.44 4.09 -2.73
N VAL A 90 9.55 5.38 -2.41
CA VAL A 90 10.52 6.27 -3.05
C VAL A 90 11.70 6.52 -2.11
N ARG A 91 12.91 6.55 -2.66
CA ARG A 91 14.13 6.79 -1.86
C ARG A 91 14.03 8.07 -1.05
N PRO A 92 14.33 8.06 0.26
CA PRO A 92 14.29 9.26 1.10
C PRO A 92 15.13 10.41 0.55
N ALA A 93 16.27 10.11 -0.05
CA ALA A 93 17.15 11.09 -0.69
C ALA A 93 16.46 11.83 -1.86
N LEU A 94 15.61 11.16 -2.62
CA LEU A 94 14.86 11.77 -3.72
C LEU A 94 13.66 12.56 -3.16
N VAL A 95 12.96 12.00 -2.18
CA VAL A 95 11.82 12.64 -1.52
C VAL A 95 12.21 13.97 -0.86
N SER A 96 13.37 14.02 -0.19
CA SER A 96 13.87 15.22 0.49
C SER A 96 14.18 16.40 -0.47
N ARG A 97 14.32 16.11 -1.76
CA ARG A 97 14.58 17.10 -2.84
C ARG A 97 13.34 17.39 -3.68
N CYS A 98 12.24 16.76 -3.38
CA CYS A 98 10.96 16.95 -4.07
C CYS A 98 9.91 17.52 -3.11
N ARG A 99 8.94 18.22 -3.68
CA ARG A 99 7.75 18.63 -2.95
C ARG A 99 6.63 17.62 -3.19
N VAL A 100 6.08 17.06 -2.13
CA VAL A 100 4.98 16.08 -2.24
C VAL A 100 3.65 16.82 -2.27
N PHE A 101 2.85 16.53 -3.30
CA PHE A 101 1.49 17.04 -3.46
C PHE A 101 0.52 15.87 -3.49
N GLN A 102 -0.41 15.85 -2.55
CA GLN A 102 -1.48 14.87 -2.52
C GLN A 102 -2.66 15.37 -3.35
N LEU A 103 -2.98 14.67 -4.43
CA LEU A 103 -4.17 14.95 -5.23
C LEU A 103 -5.38 14.27 -4.60
N LYS A 104 -6.44 15.05 -4.42
CA LYS A 104 -7.74 14.54 -3.96
C LYS A 104 -8.50 13.87 -5.10
N GLU A 105 -9.40 12.96 -4.74
CA GLU A 105 -10.35 12.40 -5.70
C GLU A 105 -11.25 13.49 -6.27
N LEU A 106 -11.66 13.29 -7.52
CA LEU A 106 -12.60 14.21 -8.15
C LEU A 106 -13.99 14.02 -7.58
N THR A 107 -14.67 15.14 -7.34
CA THR A 107 -16.08 15.11 -6.91
C THR A 107 -16.99 14.70 -8.06
N VAL A 108 -18.22 14.27 -7.75
CA VAL A 108 -19.24 13.97 -8.77
C VAL A 108 -19.47 15.19 -9.67
N ALA A 109 -19.46 16.42 -9.13
CA ALA A 109 -19.62 17.65 -9.89
C ALA A 109 -18.45 17.91 -10.86
N ASP A 110 -17.22 17.62 -10.44
CA ASP A 110 -16.03 17.75 -11.32
C ASP A 110 -16.12 16.78 -12.49
N ILE A 111 -16.53 15.54 -12.21
CA ILE A 111 -16.71 14.52 -13.24
C ILE A 111 -17.85 14.88 -14.18
N GLN A 112 -18.99 15.34 -13.69
CA GLN A 112 -20.10 15.84 -14.53
C GLN A 112 -19.63 16.95 -15.47
N SER A 113 -18.84 17.91 -14.99
CA SER A 113 -18.26 18.97 -15.82
C SER A 113 -17.37 18.41 -16.93
N ALA A 114 -16.59 17.35 -16.63
CA ALA A 114 -15.75 16.70 -17.64
C ALA A 114 -16.58 15.96 -18.69
N LEU A 115 -17.64 15.24 -18.28
CA LEU A 115 -18.57 14.54 -19.18
C LEU A 115 -19.31 15.52 -20.07
N THR A 116 -19.80 16.64 -19.52
CA THR A 116 -20.48 17.70 -20.30
C THR A 116 -19.57 18.30 -21.38
N ARG A 117 -18.29 18.55 -21.04
CA ARG A 117 -17.30 18.99 -22.04
C ARG A 117 -17.06 17.96 -23.11
N ALA A 118 -16.97 16.67 -22.75
CA ALA A 118 -16.77 15.60 -23.73
C ALA A 118 -17.98 15.46 -24.69
N LEU A 119 -19.19 15.66 -24.20
CA LEU A 119 -20.42 15.67 -25.03
C LEU A 119 -20.48 16.87 -25.99
N GLY A 120 -19.95 18.05 -25.61
CA GLY A 120 -19.99 19.24 -26.43
C GLY A 120 -18.79 19.40 -27.41
N ASP A 121 -17.66 18.67 -27.18
CA ASP A 121 -16.47 18.80 -28.02
C ASP A 121 -16.64 18.01 -29.33
N SER A 122 -16.82 18.73 -30.43
CA SER A 122 -16.98 18.13 -31.75
C SER A 122 -15.69 17.60 -32.38
N LYS A 123 -14.53 18.02 -31.89
CA LYS A 123 -13.22 17.64 -32.45
C LYS A 123 -12.59 16.45 -31.72
N ARG A 124 -12.73 16.37 -30.39
CA ARG A 124 -12.07 15.37 -29.56
C ARG A 124 -13.01 14.57 -28.67
N GLY A 125 -14.30 14.89 -28.69
CA GLY A 125 -15.36 14.27 -27.92
C GLY A 125 -16.50 13.74 -28.77
N LEU A 126 -17.68 13.74 -28.23
CA LEU A 126 -18.89 13.17 -28.81
C LEU A 126 -19.80 14.24 -29.48
N GLY A 127 -19.38 15.52 -29.53
CA GLY A 127 -20.20 16.63 -30.02
C GLY A 127 -20.67 16.48 -31.46
N ALA A 128 -19.93 15.78 -32.32
CA ALA A 128 -20.35 15.50 -33.70
C ALA A 128 -21.59 14.57 -33.80
N ARG A 129 -21.87 13.80 -32.74
CA ARG A 129 -23.01 12.87 -32.68
C ARG A 129 -24.33 13.53 -32.25
N ASN A 130 -24.31 14.79 -31.83
CA ASN A 130 -25.47 15.58 -31.37
C ASN A 130 -26.36 14.83 -30.34
N LEU A 131 -25.73 14.13 -29.42
CA LEU A 131 -26.43 13.39 -28.36
C LEU A 131 -26.93 14.34 -27.27
N SER A 132 -28.16 14.15 -26.83
CA SER A 132 -28.68 14.73 -25.60
C SER A 132 -28.55 13.76 -24.44
N VAL A 133 -28.66 14.26 -23.20
CA VAL A 133 -28.56 13.44 -21.99
C VAL A 133 -29.76 13.69 -21.09
N GLY A 134 -30.51 12.63 -20.83
CA GLY A 134 -31.68 12.66 -19.99
C GLY A 134 -31.42 13.04 -18.55
N GLU A 135 -32.45 13.51 -17.86
CA GLU A 135 -32.38 13.91 -16.47
C GLU A 135 -31.84 12.75 -15.60
N GLY A 136 -30.83 13.03 -14.82
CA GLY A 136 -30.17 12.04 -13.94
C GLY A 136 -29.15 11.11 -14.63
N ALA A 137 -29.16 10.94 -15.96
CA ALA A 137 -28.22 10.05 -16.66
C ALA A 137 -26.77 10.50 -16.50
N LEU A 138 -26.49 11.81 -16.58
CA LEU A 138 -25.17 12.38 -16.37
C LEU A 138 -24.66 12.13 -14.93
N THR A 139 -25.56 12.20 -13.96
CA THR A 139 -25.25 11.93 -12.54
C THR A 139 -24.91 10.45 -12.34
N LEU A 140 -25.63 9.55 -13.00
CA LEU A 140 -25.37 8.11 -12.93
C LEU A 140 -23.99 7.77 -13.54
N LEU A 141 -23.66 8.30 -14.72
CA LEU A 141 -22.35 8.15 -15.34
C LEU A 141 -21.22 8.70 -14.47
N ALA A 142 -21.42 9.89 -13.87
CA ALA A 142 -20.43 10.51 -13.01
C ALA A 142 -20.19 9.71 -11.70
N LYS A 143 -21.26 9.23 -11.05
CA LYS A 143 -21.19 8.36 -9.89
C LYS A 143 -20.53 7.02 -10.22
N GLY A 144 -20.82 6.44 -11.39
CA GLY A 144 -20.18 5.22 -11.88
C GLY A 144 -18.67 5.34 -12.10
N GLY A 145 -18.15 6.56 -12.24
CA GLY A 145 -16.71 6.82 -12.34
C GLY A 145 -15.93 6.66 -11.03
N VAL A 146 -16.61 6.66 -9.87
CA VAL A 146 -16.01 6.48 -8.52
C VAL A 146 -14.73 7.33 -8.36
N GLY A 147 -14.83 8.66 -8.54
CA GLY A 147 -13.68 9.58 -8.43
C GLY A 147 -12.67 9.53 -9.59
N ASP A 148 -12.83 8.64 -10.58
CA ASP A 148 -11.97 8.53 -11.74
C ASP A 148 -12.70 8.94 -13.04
N VAL A 149 -12.24 10.06 -13.62
CA VAL A 149 -12.81 10.59 -14.87
C VAL A 149 -12.62 9.66 -16.09
N ARG A 150 -11.56 8.82 -16.12
CA ARG A 150 -11.38 7.86 -17.23
C ARG A 150 -12.49 6.82 -17.25
N LYS A 151 -12.84 6.28 -16.08
CA LYS A 151 -13.95 5.33 -15.93
C LYS A 151 -15.27 5.96 -16.37
N ALA A 152 -15.53 7.19 -15.91
CA ALA A 152 -16.73 7.92 -16.28
C ALA A 152 -16.80 8.23 -17.79
N LEU A 153 -15.69 8.64 -18.39
CA LEU A 153 -15.62 8.86 -19.86
C LEU A 153 -15.80 7.55 -20.63
N GLY A 154 -15.23 6.45 -20.18
CA GLY A 154 -15.44 5.13 -20.80
C GLY A 154 -16.91 4.67 -20.71
N ALA A 155 -17.57 4.92 -19.58
CA ALA A 155 -19.00 4.65 -19.44
C ALA A 155 -19.84 5.56 -20.35
N LEU A 156 -19.47 6.84 -20.49
CA LEU A 156 -20.12 7.76 -21.42
C LEU A 156 -19.96 7.32 -22.89
N GLU A 157 -18.74 6.90 -23.28
CA GLU A 157 -18.44 6.40 -24.62
C GLU A 157 -19.28 5.14 -24.93
N LEU A 158 -19.39 4.22 -23.96
CA LEU A 158 -20.24 3.04 -24.11
C LEU A 158 -21.71 3.42 -24.19
N ALA A 159 -22.22 4.31 -23.32
CA ALA A 159 -23.60 4.78 -23.42
C ALA A 159 -23.89 5.45 -24.76
N ALA A 160 -22.95 6.25 -25.25
CA ALA A 160 -23.04 6.84 -26.58
C ALA A 160 -23.11 5.75 -27.68
N SER A 161 -22.30 4.70 -27.60
CA SER A 161 -22.31 3.62 -28.62
C SER A 161 -23.65 2.84 -28.66
N LEU A 162 -24.36 2.80 -27.55
CA LEU A 162 -25.69 2.18 -27.42
C LEU A 162 -26.83 3.13 -27.86
N THR A 163 -26.53 4.39 -28.15
CA THR A 163 -27.52 5.42 -28.50
C THR A 163 -27.34 5.84 -29.96
N ALA A 164 -28.43 6.00 -30.70
CA ALA A 164 -28.38 6.50 -32.08
C ALA A 164 -27.97 7.98 -32.14
N ASP A 165 -27.35 8.42 -33.23
CA ASP A 165 -26.98 9.83 -33.43
C ASP A 165 -28.19 10.76 -33.34
N GLY A 166 -28.07 11.86 -32.65
CA GLY A 166 -29.16 12.81 -32.40
C GLY A 166 -30.17 12.37 -31.34
N ALA A 167 -30.03 11.17 -30.77
CA ALA A 167 -30.95 10.65 -29.75
C ALA A 167 -30.48 11.00 -28.33
N GLU A 168 -31.30 10.66 -27.34
CA GLU A 168 -31.06 10.91 -25.93
C GLU A 168 -30.41 9.69 -25.24
N ILE A 169 -29.33 9.91 -24.48
CA ILE A 169 -28.81 8.92 -23.53
C ILE A 169 -29.73 8.90 -22.33
N THR A 170 -30.54 7.86 -22.21
CA THR A 170 -31.49 7.72 -21.11
C THR A 170 -30.80 7.26 -19.80
N PRO A 171 -31.45 7.41 -18.63
CA PRO A 171 -30.95 6.84 -17.39
C PRO A 171 -30.77 5.31 -17.44
N GLU A 172 -31.57 4.60 -18.20
CA GLU A 172 -31.49 3.15 -18.42
C GLU A 172 -30.20 2.81 -19.17
N THR A 173 -29.94 3.47 -20.30
CA THR A 173 -28.70 3.31 -21.09
C THR A 173 -27.48 3.67 -20.27
N ALA A 174 -27.56 4.72 -19.44
CA ALA A 174 -26.49 5.10 -18.53
C ALA A 174 -26.22 4.02 -17.45
N ARG A 175 -27.27 3.41 -16.87
CA ARG A 175 -27.11 2.30 -15.90
C ARG A 175 -26.48 1.06 -16.55
N GLU A 176 -26.92 0.70 -17.75
CA GLU A 176 -26.36 -0.41 -18.51
C GLU A 176 -24.87 -0.19 -18.80
N ALA A 177 -24.52 1.00 -19.29
CA ALA A 177 -23.15 1.37 -19.58
C ALA A 177 -22.25 1.37 -18.33
N VAL A 178 -22.73 1.88 -17.20
CA VAL A 178 -22.02 1.84 -15.91
C VAL A 178 -21.87 0.41 -15.43
N GLY A 179 -22.92 -0.40 -15.45
CA GLY A 179 -22.88 -1.80 -15.01
C GLY A 179 -21.89 -2.63 -15.84
N THR A 180 -21.86 -2.47 -17.15
CA THR A 180 -20.92 -3.13 -18.06
C THR A 180 -19.48 -2.63 -17.88
N SER A 181 -19.31 -1.32 -17.62
CA SER A 181 -18.00 -0.72 -17.36
C SER A 181 -17.43 -1.19 -16.02
N LEU A 182 -18.27 -1.27 -14.98
CA LEU A 182 -17.87 -1.77 -13.65
C LEU A 182 -17.46 -3.24 -13.70
N SER A 183 -18.19 -4.10 -14.39
CA SER A 183 -17.84 -5.52 -14.53
C SER A 183 -16.53 -5.76 -15.30
N ARG A 184 -16.09 -4.82 -16.15
CA ARG A 184 -14.78 -4.87 -16.84
C ARG A 184 -13.62 -4.30 -16.01
N HIS A 185 -13.88 -3.40 -15.06
CA HIS A 185 -12.85 -2.65 -14.33
C HIS A 185 -12.84 -2.89 -12.82
N ASP A 186 -13.78 -3.66 -12.28
CA ASP A 186 -13.99 -3.83 -10.84
C ASP A 186 -13.02 -4.83 -10.16
N LYS A 187 -11.79 -4.97 -10.67
CA LYS A 187 -10.71 -5.65 -9.93
C LYS A 187 -10.08 -4.77 -8.86
N ASP A 188 -10.30 -3.44 -8.86
CA ASP A 188 -9.62 -2.47 -7.99
C ASP A 188 -10.56 -1.45 -7.30
N GLY A 189 -11.86 -1.72 -7.14
CA GLY A 189 -12.83 -0.76 -6.60
C GLY A 189 -13.11 -0.92 -5.10
N ASP A 190 -13.73 0.11 -4.49
CA ASP A 190 -14.12 0.17 -3.06
C ASP A 190 -14.93 -1.08 -2.60
N GLN A 191 -15.77 -1.66 -3.47
CA GLN A 191 -16.49 -2.92 -3.17
C GLN A 191 -15.56 -4.08 -2.87
N HIS A 192 -14.44 -4.19 -3.57
CA HIS A 192 -13.47 -5.25 -3.33
C HIS A 192 -12.81 -5.08 -1.95
N TYR A 193 -12.43 -3.85 -1.59
CA TYR A 193 -11.91 -3.54 -0.25
C TYR A 193 -12.95 -3.78 0.83
N ASP A 194 -14.22 -3.47 0.57
CA ASP A 194 -15.33 -3.75 1.50
C ASP A 194 -15.54 -5.25 1.72
N LEU A 195 -15.44 -6.08 0.67
CA LEU A 195 -15.52 -7.53 0.78
C LEU A 195 -14.35 -8.11 1.59
N LEU A 196 -13.12 -7.65 1.33
CA LEU A 196 -11.94 -8.05 2.10
C LEU A 196 -12.05 -7.62 3.57
N SER A 197 -12.59 -6.41 3.83
CA SER A 197 -12.84 -5.88 5.17
C SER A 197 -13.94 -6.68 5.88
N ALA A 198 -15.02 -7.04 5.19
CA ALA A 198 -16.10 -7.85 5.73
C ALA A 198 -15.63 -9.27 6.10
N LEU A 199 -14.80 -9.90 5.25
CA LEU A 199 -14.15 -11.18 5.54
C LEU A 199 -13.31 -11.09 6.82
N GLN A 200 -12.39 -10.10 6.89
CA GLN A 200 -11.51 -9.93 8.05
C GLN A 200 -12.31 -9.70 9.34
N LYS A 201 -13.29 -8.79 9.32
CA LYS A 201 -14.12 -8.49 10.49
C LYS A 201 -14.95 -9.69 10.92
N SER A 202 -15.41 -10.53 9.99
CA SER A 202 -16.11 -11.77 10.29
C SER A 202 -15.18 -12.79 10.97
N CYS A 203 -13.96 -12.98 10.48
CA CYS A 203 -12.97 -13.85 11.12
C CYS A 203 -12.56 -13.30 12.50
N ARG A 204 -12.28 -12.00 12.60
CA ARG A 204 -11.95 -11.31 13.87
C ARG A 204 -13.05 -11.47 14.92
N GLY A 205 -14.31 -11.33 14.50
CA GLY A 205 -15.48 -11.51 15.36
C GLY A 205 -15.91 -12.95 15.56
N SER A 206 -15.13 -13.93 15.09
CA SER A 206 -15.44 -15.38 15.17
C SER A 206 -16.80 -15.76 14.58
N ASN A 207 -17.27 -15.00 13.59
CA ASN A 207 -18.49 -15.29 12.85
C ASN A 207 -18.17 -16.15 11.62
N VAL A 208 -18.20 -17.46 11.79
CA VAL A 208 -17.85 -18.43 10.72
C VAL A 208 -18.77 -18.29 9.51
N GLN A 209 -20.07 -18.07 9.73
CA GLN A 209 -21.06 -18.00 8.64
C GLN A 209 -20.77 -16.78 7.74
N GLY A 210 -20.53 -15.61 8.34
CA GLY A 210 -20.13 -14.41 7.61
C GLY A 210 -18.79 -14.58 6.89
N ALA A 211 -17.80 -15.19 7.56
CA ALA A 211 -16.48 -15.40 6.96
C ALA A 211 -16.55 -16.27 5.71
N VAL A 212 -17.26 -17.41 5.77
CA VAL A 212 -17.45 -18.32 4.62
C VAL A 212 -18.23 -17.62 3.49
N PHE A 213 -19.28 -16.88 3.83
CA PHE A 213 -20.08 -16.15 2.82
C PHE A 213 -19.25 -15.13 2.07
N TRP A 214 -18.49 -14.27 2.77
CA TRP A 214 -17.65 -13.26 2.13
C TRP A 214 -16.48 -13.85 1.35
N ALA A 215 -15.90 -14.94 1.82
CA ALA A 215 -14.87 -15.68 1.09
C ALA A 215 -15.43 -16.27 -0.22
N ALA A 216 -16.62 -16.86 -0.19
CA ALA A 216 -17.29 -17.35 -1.40
C ALA A 216 -17.56 -16.23 -2.40
N LYS A 217 -18.01 -15.06 -1.94
CA LYS A 217 -18.23 -13.90 -2.78
C LYS A 217 -16.92 -13.37 -3.39
N LEU A 218 -15.81 -13.34 -2.64
CA LEU A 218 -14.48 -12.99 -3.14
C LEU A 218 -13.99 -14.00 -4.19
N LEU A 219 -14.20 -15.30 -4.00
CA LEU A 219 -13.88 -16.32 -5.01
C LEU A 219 -14.62 -16.07 -6.35
N GLN A 220 -15.88 -15.63 -6.30
CA GLN A 220 -16.67 -15.30 -7.49
C GLN A 220 -16.12 -14.09 -8.26
N THR A 221 -15.43 -13.14 -7.60
CA THR A 221 -14.80 -12.01 -8.30
C THR A 221 -13.57 -12.41 -9.10
N GLY A 222 -13.02 -13.61 -8.85
CA GLY A 222 -11.81 -14.13 -9.49
C GLY A 222 -10.50 -13.54 -8.95
N ASP A 223 -10.53 -12.62 -7.98
CA ASP A 223 -9.32 -12.09 -7.33
C ASP A 223 -8.88 -12.95 -6.16
N VAL A 224 -8.40 -14.13 -6.50
CA VAL A 224 -7.90 -15.13 -5.57
C VAL A 224 -6.63 -14.66 -4.84
N ALA A 225 -5.80 -13.86 -5.51
CA ALA A 225 -4.55 -13.36 -4.93
C ALA A 225 -4.80 -12.43 -3.72
N SER A 226 -5.76 -11.51 -3.84
CA SER A 226 -6.15 -10.63 -2.73
C SER A 226 -6.82 -11.39 -1.60
N LEU A 227 -7.60 -12.44 -1.90
CA LEU A 227 -8.19 -13.32 -0.90
C LEU A 227 -7.11 -13.99 -0.06
N TRP A 228 -6.13 -14.67 -0.67
CA TRP A 228 -5.05 -15.34 0.05
C TRP A 228 -4.16 -14.36 0.83
N ARG A 229 -3.84 -13.22 0.25
CA ARG A 229 -3.13 -12.14 0.95
C ARG A 229 -3.89 -11.72 2.22
N ARG A 230 -5.22 -11.54 2.13
CA ARG A 230 -6.06 -11.15 3.28
C ARG A 230 -6.12 -12.24 4.35
N LEU A 231 -6.22 -13.51 3.96
CA LEU A 231 -6.21 -14.64 4.92
C LEU A 231 -4.88 -14.72 5.68
N LYS A 232 -3.74 -14.44 5.01
CA LYS A 232 -2.43 -14.34 5.69
C LYS A 232 -2.39 -13.18 6.68
N VAL A 233 -2.94 -12.02 6.32
CA VAL A 233 -3.04 -10.87 7.24
C VAL A 233 -3.87 -11.25 8.46
N ILE A 234 -5.05 -11.88 8.29
CA ILE A 234 -5.90 -12.33 9.39
C ILE A 234 -5.14 -13.31 10.30
N ALA A 235 -4.37 -14.25 9.73
CA ALA A 235 -3.60 -15.22 10.48
C ALA A 235 -2.56 -14.56 11.42
N VAL A 236 -1.91 -13.47 11.01
CA VAL A 236 -0.86 -12.82 11.80
C VAL A 236 -1.36 -11.63 12.62
N GLU A 237 -2.38 -10.91 12.15
CA GLU A 237 -2.93 -9.72 12.82
C GLU A 237 -3.99 -10.09 13.86
N ASP A 238 -4.95 -10.95 13.50
CA ASP A 238 -6.13 -11.23 14.34
C ASP A 238 -5.97 -12.50 15.17
N VAL A 239 -5.40 -13.56 14.61
CA VAL A 239 -5.11 -14.83 15.32
C VAL A 239 -3.77 -14.71 16.05
N GLY A 240 -2.73 -14.25 15.35
CA GLY A 240 -1.42 -13.92 15.92
C GLY A 240 -0.84 -15.04 16.78
N MET A 241 -0.28 -14.63 17.92
CA MET A 241 0.38 -15.56 18.86
C MET A 241 -0.59 -16.44 19.67
N ALA A 242 -1.91 -16.26 19.53
CA ALA A 242 -2.86 -17.20 20.11
C ALA A 242 -2.83 -18.58 19.43
N MET A 243 -2.47 -18.62 18.13
CA MET A 243 -2.26 -19.83 17.33
C MET A 243 -1.15 -19.55 16.29
N PRO A 244 0.14 -19.63 16.66
CA PRO A 244 1.27 -19.25 15.79
C PRO A 244 1.32 -20.03 14.48
N GLU A 245 0.86 -21.25 14.43
CA GLU A 245 0.81 -22.13 13.26
C GLU A 245 -0.22 -21.70 12.22
N ALA A 246 -1.15 -20.79 12.54
CA ALA A 246 -2.23 -20.40 11.64
C ALA A 246 -1.70 -19.88 10.27
N ILE A 247 -0.59 -19.12 10.29
CA ILE A 247 0.02 -18.62 9.05
C ILE A 247 0.57 -19.73 8.16
N SER A 248 1.14 -20.78 8.76
CA SER A 248 1.64 -21.95 8.02
C SER A 248 0.51 -22.73 7.37
N VAL A 249 -0.58 -22.98 8.11
CA VAL A 249 -1.76 -23.66 7.57
C VAL A 249 -2.38 -22.87 6.40
N VAL A 250 -2.47 -21.53 6.53
CA VAL A 250 -3.00 -20.69 5.44
C VAL A 250 -2.10 -20.75 4.21
N ARG A 251 -0.78 -20.74 4.39
CA ARG A 251 0.19 -20.88 3.27
C ARG A 251 0.05 -22.23 2.59
N ASP A 252 -0.05 -23.32 3.36
CA ASP A 252 -0.16 -24.67 2.84
C ASP A 252 -1.51 -24.87 2.11
N CYS A 253 -2.58 -24.25 2.60
CA CYS A 253 -3.87 -24.20 1.91
C CYS A 253 -3.80 -23.42 0.58
N GLU A 254 -3.06 -22.32 0.51
CA GLU A 254 -2.85 -21.57 -0.73
C GLU A 254 -2.05 -22.38 -1.76
N GLU A 255 -0.98 -23.05 -1.32
CA GLU A 255 -0.18 -23.93 -2.18
C GLU A 255 -1.02 -25.08 -2.74
N ALA A 256 -1.80 -25.74 -1.89
CA ALA A 256 -2.71 -26.80 -2.29
C ALA A 256 -3.82 -26.29 -3.24
N PHE A 257 -4.34 -25.06 -3.02
CA PHE A 257 -5.29 -24.42 -3.94
C PHE A 257 -4.72 -24.30 -5.35
N HIS A 258 -3.48 -23.83 -5.46
CA HIS A 258 -2.84 -23.66 -6.77
C HIS A 258 -2.49 -25.00 -7.43
N ALA A 259 -2.16 -26.02 -6.64
CA ALA A 259 -1.87 -27.35 -7.15
C ALA A 259 -3.14 -28.08 -7.66
N MET A 260 -4.26 -27.95 -6.95
CA MET A 260 -5.52 -28.61 -7.32
C MET A 260 -6.29 -27.85 -8.40
N GLY A 261 -6.23 -26.51 -8.37
CA GLY A 261 -7.05 -25.68 -9.26
C GLY A 261 -8.53 -25.68 -8.89
N MET A 262 -9.34 -25.00 -9.68
CA MET A 262 -10.80 -24.96 -9.52
C MET A 262 -11.44 -26.11 -10.30
N PRO A 263 -12.53 -26.73 -9.82
CA PRO A 263 -13.34 -26.32 -8.65
C PRO A 263 -12.87 -26.84 -7.29
N GLU A 264 -11.96 -27.82 -7.21
CA GLU A 264 -11.54 -28.51 -5.98
C GLU A 264 -10.80 -27.56 -5.02
N GLY A 265 -9.99 -26.63 -5.54
CA GLY A 265 -9.24 -25.66 -4.75
C GLY A 265 -10.09 -24.83 -3.77
N ARG A 266 -11.39 -24.64 -4.05
CA ARG A 266 -12.32 -23.96 -3.11
C ARG A 266 -12.37 -24.59 -1.73
N ILE A 267 -12.07 -25.90 -1.62
CA ILE A 267 -12.06 -26.63 -0.36
C ILE A 267 -10.94 -26.11 0.53
N CYS A 268 -9.78 -25.78 -0.04
CA CYS A 268 -8.65 -25.18 0.69
C CYS A 268 -9.01 -23.80 1.24
N VAL A 269 -9.75 -23.00 0.49
CA VAL A 269 -10.24 -21.71 0.96
C VAL A 269 -11.19 -21.88 2.14
N ALA A 270 -12.14 -22.83 2.03
CA ALA A 270 -13.08 -23.13 3.12
C ALA A 270 -12.33 -23.57 4.39
N HIS A 271 -11.32 -24.45 4.26
CA HIS A 271 -10.50 -24.91 5.38
C HIS A 271 -9.80 -23.74 6.09
N ALA A 272 -9.08 -22.89 5.34
CA ALA A 272 -8.37 -21.75 5.90
C ALA A 272 -9.33 -20.75 6.58
N VAL A 273 -10.46 -20.44 5.96
CA VAL A 273 -11.45 -19.50 6.49
C VAL A 273 -12.09 -20.02 7.79
N VAL A 274 -12.48 -21.29 7.84
CA VAL A 274 -13.07 -21.90 9.04
C VAL A 274 -12.05 -21.93 10.17
N LEU A 275 -10.79 -22.33 9.89
CA LEU A 275 -9.71 -22.29 10.86
C LEU A 275 -9.56 -20.88 11.46
N LEU A 276 -9.40 -19.87 10.61
CA LEU A 276 -9.17 -18.49 11.05
C LEU A 276 -10.37 -17.92 11.81
N ALA A 277 -11.60 -18.26 11.41
CA ALA A 277 -12.80 -17.78 12.08
C ALA A 277 -12.98 -18.43 13.46
N THR A 278 -12.57 -19.70 13.64
CA THR A 278 -12.75 -20.45 14.89
C THR A 278 -11.55 -20.41 15.83
N ALA A 279 -10.36 -20.04 15.34
CA ALA A 279 -9.16 -19.92 16.14
C ALA A 279 -9.33 -18.88 17.26
N LYS A 280 -8.61 -19.06 18.35
CA LYS A 280 -8.44 -18.00 19.36
C LYS A 280 -7.77 -16.78 18.75
N LYS A 281 -8.04 -15.61 19.32
CA LYS A 281 -7.60 -14.33 18.74
C LYS A 281 -6.64 -13.60 19.67
N SER A 282 -5.56 -13.05 19.09
CA SER A 282 -4.70 -12.09 19.76
C SER A 282 -4.04 -11.16 18.74
N ASN A 283 -4.22 -9.88 18.90
CA ASN A 283 -3.51 -8.84 18.14
C ASN A 283 -2.29 -8.28 18.89
N ARG A 284 -1.84 -8.91 19.97
CA ARG A 284 -0.83 -8.33 20.87
C ARG A 284 0.53 -8.13 20.20
N ALA A 285 0.93 -9.02 19.30
CA ALA A 285 2.18 -8.88 18.56
C ALA A 285 2.13 -7.65 17.60
N TYR A 286 1.01 -7.46 16.89
CA TYR A 286 0.77 -6.29 16.05
C TYR A 286 0.78 -4.99 16.87
N ALA A 287 0.00 -4.94 17.96
CA ALA A 287 -0.07 -3.79 18.85
C ALA A 287 1.29 -3.44 19.50
N ALA A 288 2.13 -4.44 19.77
CA ALA A 288 3.49 -4.23 20.30
C ALA A 288 4.38 -3.49 19.30
N LEU A 289 4.31 -3.85 18.02
CA LEU A 289 5.08 -3.17 16.98
C LEU A 289 4.59 -1.74 16.78
N ASP A 290 3.28 -1.51 16.76
CA ASP A 290 2.70 -0.17 16.64
C ASP A 290 3.12 0.74 17.82
N ALA A 291 3.10 0.22 19.05
CA ALA A 291 3.56 0.94 20.22
C ALA A 291 5.07 1.28 20.14
N ALA A 292 5.90 0.36 19.63
CA ALA A 292 7.31 0.61 19.41
C ALA A 292 7.57 1.66 18.32
N LEU A 293 6.80 1.63 17.22
CA LEU A 293 6.88 2.64 16.16
C LEU A 293 6.46 4.03 16.66
N ALA A 294 5.43 4.12 17.50
CA ALA A 294 5.03 5.38 18.13
C ALA A 294 6.15 5.93 19.05
N ALA A 295 6.78 5.07 19.87
CA ALA A 295 7.88 5.46 20.71
C ALA A 295 9.10 5.95 19.90
N LEU A 296 9.37 5.37 18.73
CA LEU A 296 10.42 5.85 17.82
C LEU A 296 10.13 7.23 17.24
N GLN A 297 8.87 7.62 17.05
CA GLN A 297 8.52 8.98 16.63
C GLN A 297 8.83 10.01 17.73
N GLU A 298 8.66 9.64 19.00
CA GLU A 298 8.97 10.49 20.14
C GLU A 298 10.48 10.54 20.43
N HIS A 299 11.20 9.46 20.11
CA HIS A 299 12.65 9.30 20.36
C HIS A 299 13.41 8.93 19.08
N PRO A 300 13.43 9.79 18.02
CA PRO A 300 14.00 9.45 16.71
C PRO A 300 15.51 9.19 16.72
N ASN A 301 16.22 9.69 17.73
CA ASN A 301 17.67 9.52 17.91
C ASN A 301 18.04 8.45 18.96
N ALA A 302 17.10 7.56 19.32
CA ALA A 302 17.35 6.49 20.25
C ALA A 302 18.43 5.53 19.72
N GLU A 303 19.53 5.38 20.44
CA GLU A 303 20.63 4.50 20.08
C GLU A 303 20.67 3.25 20.97
N PRO A 304 21.12 2.09 20.45
CA PRO A 304 21.29 0.90 21.27
C PRO A 304 22.24 1.16 22.44
N PRO A 305 21.98 0.62 23.64
CA PRO A 305 22.91 0.70 24.78
C PRO A 305 24.30 0.17 24.41
N LEU A 306 25.35 0.79 24.96
CA LEU A 306 26.75 0.46 24.64
C LEU A 306 27.08 -1.02 24.87
N HIS A 307 26.59 -1.61 25.98
CA HIS A 307 26.88 -3.00 26.34
C HIS A 307 26.36 -4.04 25.34
N ILE A 308 25.29 -3.74 24.55
CA ILE A 308 24.79 -4.65 23.51
C ILE A 308 25.34 -4.34 22.12
N ARG A 309 26.21 -3.33 21.96
CA ARG A 309 26.87 -3.03 20.68
C ARG A 309 28.08 -3.93 20.48
N ASN A 310 28.28 -4.43 19.27
CA ASN A 310 29.47 -5.18 18.90
C ASN A 310 30.72 -4.30 18.94
N ALA A 311 31.87 -4.86 19.36
CA ALA A 311 33.15 -4.19 19.42
C ALA A 311 34.24 -4.91 18.58
N PRO A 312 34.10 -4.94 17.23
CA PRO A 312 35.07 -5.65 16.37
C PRO A 312 36.45 -4.97 16.30
N THR A 313 36.56 -3.69 16.65
CA THR A 313 37.84 -2.95 16.62
C THR A 313 38.25 -2.52 18.03
N GLU A 314 39.57 -2.28 18.23
CA GLU A 314 40.10 -1.81 19.54
C GLU A 314 39.51 -0.47 19.94
N LEU A 315 39.37 0.46 18.99
CA LEU A 315 38.69 1.75 19.23
C LEU A 315 37.28 1.58 19.78
N MET A 316 36.50 0.62 19.24
CA MET A 316 35.12 0.38 19.72
C MET A 316 35.13 -0.18 21.16
N LYS A 317 36.10 -1.00 21.51
CA LYS A 317 36.28 -1.48 22.91
C LYS A 317 36.65 -0.34 23.86
N GLU A 318 37.56 0.56 23.45
CA GLU A 318 37.92 1.76 24.21
C GLU A 318 36.71 2.69 24.42
N LEU A 319 35.83 2.79 23.41
CA LEU A 319 34.55 3.52 23.48
C LEU A 319 33.49 2.82 24.36
N GLY A 320 33.79 1.65 24.91
CA GLY A 320 32.92 0.92 25.85
C GLY A 320 31.88 0.02 25.20
N HIS A 321 31.98 -0.26 23.89
CA HIS A 321 31.07 -1.21 23.21
C HIS A 321 31.27 -2.62 23.78
N GLY A 322 30.19 -3.30 24.08
CA GLY A 322 30.14 -4.66 24.61
C GLY A 322 30.54 -4.77 26.09
N LYS A 323 30.93 -3.67 26.73
CA LYS A 323 31.39 -3.69 28.15
C LYS A 323 30.21 -3.93 29.08
N GLY A 324 30.31 -5.02 29.86
CA GLY A 324 29.29 -5.40 30.85
C GLY A 324 28.14 -6.25 30.27
N TYR A 325 28.21 -6.63 29.00
CA TYR A 325 27.23 -7.56 28.42
C TYR A 325 27.33 -8.93 29.10
N GLN A 326 26.19 -9.42 29.56
CA GLN A 326 26.04 -10.75 30.14
C GLN A 326 25.38 -11.67 29.15
N THR A 327 26.07 -12.76 28.78
CA THR A 327 25.51 -13.71 27.79
C THR A 327 24.41 -14.57 28.41
N PRO A 328 23.21 -14.65 27.80
CA PRO A 328 22.08 -15.42 28.34
C PRO A 328 22.36 -16.91 28.55
N TRP A 329 23.29 -17.48 27.79
CA TRP A 329 23.66 -18.90 27.88
C TRP A 329 24.20 -19.33 29.25
N ASN A 330 24.66 -18.36 30.08
CA ASN A 330 25.17 -18.61 31.42
C ASN A 330 24.07 -18.50 32.50
N PHE A 331 22.83 -18.21 32.13
CA PHE A 331 21.72 -18.00 33.04
C PHE A 331 20.62 -19.05 32.86
N LYS A 332 19.88 -19.29 33.93
CA LYS A 332 18.71 -20.17 33.90
C LYS A 332 17.68 -19.61 32.91
N ASP A 333 17.04 -20.51 32.17
CA ASP A 333 16.04 -20.18 31.14
C ASP A 333 16.54 -19.20 30.07
N HIS A 334 17.86 -19.01 29.95
CA HIS A 334 18.52 -18.04 29.05
C HIS A 334 18.00 -16.63 29.23
N TYR A 335 17.58 -16.28 30.43
CA TYR A 335 17.12 -14.94 30.81
C TYR A 335 18.10 -14.29 31.75
N VAL A 336 18.48 -13.01 31.49
CA VAL A 336 19.41 -12.25 32.30
C VAL A 336 18.64 -11.19 33.07
N PRO A 337 18.37 -11.41 34.37
CA PRO A 337 17.62 -10.43 35.17
C PRO A 337 18.41 -9.11 35.29
N GLY A 338 17.69 -8.00 35.13
CA GLY A 338 18.24 -6.65 35.27
C GLY A 338 19.08 -6.14 34.11
N GLN A 339 19.41 -6.96 33.09
CA GLN A 339 20.07 -6.47 31.88
C GLN A 339 19.08 -5.72 30.98
N THR A 340 19.42 -4.49 30.63
CA THR A 340 18.58 -3.64 29.77
C THR A 340 18.92 -3.86 28.30
N TYR A 341 17.91 -3.76 27.43
CA TYR A 341 18.05 -3.91 25.97
C TYR A 341 17.49 -2.71 25.19
N LEU A 342 16.79 -1.82 25.90
CA LEU A 342 16.24 -0.59 25.35
C LEU A 342 17.14 0.60 25.72
N PRO A 343 17.15 1.66 24.91
CA PRO A 343 17.86 2.89 25.23
C PRO A 343 17.29 3.56 26.50
N ALA A 344 18.10 4.32 27.20
CA ALA A 344 17.76 4.92 28.48
C ALA A 344 16.37 5.61 28.55
N PRO A 345 15.92 6.38 27.55
CA PRO A 345 14.58 6.98 27.58
C PRO A 345 13.44 5.96 27.57
N LEU A 346 13.69 4.74 27.04
CA LEU A 346 12.70 3.69 26.84
C LEU A 346 12.96 2.45 27.73
N GLU A 347 13.90 2.51 28.63
CA GLU A 347 14.35 1.35 29.43
C GLU A 347 13.21 0.63 30.18
N ARG A 348 12.21 1.39 30.64
CA ARG A 348 11.04 0.83 31.35
C ARG A 348 9.83 0.60 30.46
N SER A 349 9.94 0.81 29.14
CA SER A 349 8.84 0.63 28.22
C SER A 349 8.47 -0.85 28.07
N VAL A 350 7.17 -1.12 28.03
CA VAL A 350 6.62 -2.46 27.82
C VAL A 350 5.75 -2.42 26.57
N PHE A 351 6.29 -2.84 25.45
CA PHE A 351 5.59 -2.85 24.17
C PHE A 351 4.70 -4.10 24.02
N TYR A 352 5.22 -5.29 24.34
CA TYR A 352 4.48 -6.53 24.22
C TYR A 352 3.89 -6.96 25.56
N ARG A 353 2.57 -7.14 25.59
CA ARG A 353 1.82 -7.63 26.77
C ARG A 353 0.99 -8.82 26.30
N PRO A 354 1.44 -10.06 26.51
CA PRO A 354 0.75 -11.24 26.06
C PRO A 354 -0.67 -11.34 26.64
N SER A 355 -1.60 -11.84 25.84
CA SER A 355 -2.95 -12.22 26.31
C SER A 355 -2.91 -13.55 27.07
N LYS A 356 -4.08 -14.01 27.49
CA LYS A 356 -4.27 -15.34 28.08
C LYS A 356 -4.97 -16.30 27.12
N GLU A 357 -4.92 -16.02 25.83
CA GLU A 357 -5.62 -16.80 24.81
C GLU A 357 -4.66 -17.73 24.04
N GLY A 358 -5.07 -18.99 23.90
CA GLY A 358 -4.31 -19.98 23.16
C GLY A 358 -2.88 -20.13 23.64
N TYR A 359 -1.92 -20.25 22.71
CA TYR A 359 -0.49 -20.37 23.02
C TYR A 359 0.08 -19.14 23.75
N GLU A 360 -0.55 -17.98 23.59
CA GLU A 360 -0.09 -16.77 24.27
C GLU A 360 -0.25 -16.82 25.80
N ALA A 361 -1.11 -17.72 26.32
CA ALA A 361 -1.17 -17.99 27.76
C ALA A 361 0.16 -18.56 28.30
N GLU A 362 0.81 -19.46 27.57
CA GLU A 362 2.13 -20.03 27.93
C GLU A 362 3.22 -18.94 27.89
N ILE A 363 3.15 -18.07 26.89
CA ILE A 363 4.04 -16.90 26.79
C ILE A 363 3.82 -15.99 28.00
N HIS A 364 2.57 -15.75 28.39
CA HIS A 364 2.21 -14.92 29.53
C HIS A 364 2.78 -15.46 30.83
N GLU A 365 2.69 -16.76 31.08
CA GLU A 365 3.26 -17.40 32.28
C GLU A 365 4.78 -17.26 32.31
N ARG A 366 5.45 -17.55 31.19
CA ARG A 366 6.90 -17.46 31.04
C ARG A 366 7.40 -16.02 31.27
N MET A 367 6.79 -15.03 30.62
CA MET A 367 7.16 -13.63 30.78
C MET A 367 6.84 -13.10 32.17
N SER A 368 5.76 -13.58 32.81
CA SER A 368 5.44 -13.22 34.20
C SER A 368 6.50 -13.72 35.20
N HIS A 369 7.14 -14.87 34.92
CA HIS A 369 8.26 -15.37 35.69
C HIS A 369 9.49 -14.46 35.51
N TRP A 370 9.88 -14.14 34.29
CA TRP A 370 11.00 -13.23 34.00
C TRP A 370 10.82 -11.84 34.60
N TRP A 371 9.64 -11.26 34.51
CA TRP A 371 9.35 -9.96 35.12
C TRP A 371 9.45 -9.94 36.65
N ARG A 372 9.14 -11.04 37.29
CA ARG A 372 9.36 -11.19 38.75
C ARG A 372 10.85 -11.25 39.08
N GLU A 373 11.62 -11.96 38.29
CA GLU A 373 13.10 -12.00 38.46
C GLU A 373 13.73 -10.63 38.22
N ASP A 374 13.26 -9.89 37.20
CA ASP A 374 13.70 -8.52 36.95
C ASP A 374 13.45 -7.57 38.14
N LYS A 375 12.24 -7.61 38.69
CA LYS A 375 11.91 -6.80 39.88
C LYS A 375 12.75 -7.18 41.05
N ALA A 376 12.93 -8.46 41.33
CA ALA A 376 13.78 -8.94 42.40
C ALA A 376 15.24 -8.49 42.25
N SER A 377 15.76 -8.51 41.00
CA SER A 377 17.14 -8.04 40.72
C SER A 377 17.35 -6.53 40.95
N ARG A 378 16.25 -5.74 40.80
CA ARG A 378 16.24 -4.28 41.02
C ARG A 378 15.85 -3.87 42.44
N GLY A 379 15.50 -4.83 43.31
CA GLY A 379 15.04 -4.57 44.67
C GLY A 379 13.64 -3.99 44.77
N GLU A 380 12.79 -4.24 43.76
CA GLU A 380 11.39 -3.79 43.64
C GLU A 380 10.40 -4.88 44.12
#